data_fd68473b9da517d0e4694baf9045b48b
#
_entry.id   fd68473b9da517d0e4694baf9045b48b
#
_cell.length_a   1.000
_cell.length_b   1.000
_cell.length_c   1.000
_cell.angle_alpha   90.00
_cell.angle_beta   90.00
_cell.angle_gamma   90.00
#
_symmetry.space_group_name_H-M   'P 1'
#
loop_
_entity.id
_entity.type
_entity.pdbx_description
1 polymer ?
#
loop_
_entity_poly.entity_id
_entity_poly.type
_entity_poly.pdbx_seq_one_letter_code
_entity_poly.pdbx_strand_id
1 'polypeptide(L)'
;MGQQTALFQKHINAGAKIVDFAGWDMPINYGSQIEEHNQVRAAAGVFDVSHMTVVDVGGDGAEKYLRYLLANDVAKLKKVGRALYSAMLNHDGGILDDLIVYRMSFGFRVVINCATRAKDLRWMIQKTDGFRVSIEERPDLAILAVHGPESIEKVCDILSGDEVKKIRKLKYFRGVEIDRWFVARTGYTGEQGLEFIFPEEEASNFWDKLMAAGIKPIGLGARDTLRLEAGMNLYGHDMDETTSPLAANMDQTVAYEPADREFIGKPALIAHKQLRDAGKIPELVGLVLESRGVLREGQKVVTDKGDGVITSGSFSPTLKHSIALARIPISSESCEVDLRGTLTSARIVKPSFVRFGKKVFE
;
A
#
# COMPACT_ATOMS: atom_id res chain seq x y z
N MET A 1 -18.41 -1.39 -19.20
CA MET A 1 -17.35 -0.41 -19.00
C MET A 1 -17.24 -0.21 -17.51
N GLY A 2 -16.03 -0.26 -16.97
CA GLY A 2 -15.73 0.03 -15.57
C GLY A 2 -15.84 1.52 -15.27
N GLN A 3 -15.61 1.90 -14.00
CA GLN A 3 -15.41 3.30 -13.65
C GLN A 3 -14.09 3.79 -14.25
N GLN A 4 -14.00 5.07 -14.55
CA GLN A 4 -12.83 5.66 -15.20
C GLN A 4 -12.29 6.82 -14.37
N THR A 5 -10.97 6.94 -14.29
CA THR A 5 -10.32 8.11 -13.69
C THR A 5 -10.37 9.29 -14.66
N ALA A 6 -10.16 10.50 -14.16
CA ALA A 6 -10.03 11.71 -14.99
C ALA A 6 -8.92 11.61 -16.06
N LEU A 7 -8.01 10.65 -15.92
CA LEU A 7 -6.87 10.41 -16.83
C LEU A 7 -7.11 9.29 -17.84
N PHE A 8 -8.28 8.65 -17.84
CA PHE A 8 -8.55 7.50 -18.70
C PHE A 8 -8.17 7.76 -20.18
N GLN A 9 -8.58 8.89 -20.74
CA GLN A 9 -8.25 9.23 -22.14
C GLN A 9 -6.74 9.48 -22.32
N LYS A 10 -6.04 10.00 -21.31
CA LYS A 10 -4.57 10.15 -21.33
C LYS A 10 -3.89 8.79 -21.38
N HIS A 11 -4.39 7.79 -20.65
CA HIS A 11 -3.89 6.42 -20.70
C HIS A 11 -4.04 5.80 -22.09
N ILE A 12 -5.23 5.93 -22.70
CA ILE A 12 -5.47 5.46 -24.08
C ILE A 12 -4.51 6.12 -25.06
N ASN A 13 -4.36 7.45 -24.99
CA ASN A 13 -3.49 8.20 -25.89
C ASN A 13 -1.99 7.87 -25.70
N ALA A 14 -1.62 7.45 -24.50
CA ALA A 14 -0.26 6.97 -24.18
C ALA A 14 -0.03 5.49 -24.59
N GLY A 15 -1.02 4.83 -25.21
CA GLY A 15 -0.91 3.43 -25.65
C GLY A 15 -1.07 2.40 -24.53
N ALA A 16 -1.75 2.75 -23.45
CA ALA A 16 -1.97 1.83 -22.34
C ALA A 16 -2.83 0.62 -22.72
N LYS A 17 -2.45 -0.55 -22.24
CA LYS A 17 -3.34 -1.71 -22.20
C LYS A 17 -4.25 -1.59 -20.98
N ILE A 18 -5.55 -1.41 -21.20
CA ILE A 18 -6.54 -1.27 -20.14
C ILE A 18 -7.07 -2.64 -19.72
N VAL A 19 -7.27 -2.78 -18.41
CA VAL A 19 -7.90 -3.97 -17.78
C VAL A 19 -8.92 -3.52 -16.72
N ASP A 20 -9.86 -4.41 -16.40
CA ASP A 20 -10.67 -4.25 -15.20
C ASP A 20 -9.80 -4.46 -13.95
N PHE A 21 -9.86 -3.51 -13.05
CA PHE A 21 -9.24 -3.59 -11.72
C PHE A 21 -10.25 -3.17 -10.65
N ALA A 22 -10.88 -4.16 -10.04
CA ALA A 22 -11.92 -3.94 -9.03
C ALA A 22 -13.05 -2.98 -9.49
N GLY A 23 -13.48 -3.13 -10.75
CA GLY A 23 -14.54 -2.33 -11.36
C GLY A 23 -14.06 -1.00 -11.98
N TRP A 24 -12.75 -0.75 -12.02
CA TRP A 24 -12.15 0.41 -12.68
C TRP A 24 -11.41 0.00 -13.97
N ASP A 25 -11.55 0.78 -15.02
CA ASP A 25 -10.78 0.64 -16.27
C ASP A 25 -9.37 1.25 -16.06
N MET A 26 -8.37 0.41 -15.73
CA MET A 26 -7.04 0.87 -15.32
C MET A 26 -5.93 0.39 -16.27
N PRO A 27 -4.84 1.17 -16.45
CA PRO A 27 -3.70 0.76 -17.24
C PRO A 27 -2.90 -0.35 -16.55
N ILE A 28 -2.82 -1.53 -17.15
CA ILE A 28 -1.96 -2.61 -16.67
C ILE A 28 -0.51 -2.37 -17.05
N ASN A 29 -0.25 -1.85 -18.26
CA ASN A 29 1.06 -1.42 -18.74
C ASN A 29 0.91 -0.45 -19.93
N TYR A 30 2.04 0.19 -20.31
CA TYR A 30 2.21 1.05 -21.49
C TYR A 30 3.20 0.44 -22.49
N GLY A 31 3.21 -0.90 -22.58
CA GLY A 31 4.07 -1.67 -23.47
C GLY A 31 4.77 -2.80 -22.74
N SER A 32 5.66 -2.50 -21.81
CA SER A 32 6.45 -3.50 -21.10
C SER A 32 6.47 -3.26 -19.59
N GLN A 33 5.81 -4.13 -18.83
CA GLN A 33 5.84 -4.11 -17.37
C GLN A 33 7.28 -4.13 -16.80
N ILE A 34 8.21 -4.86 -17.44
CA ILE A 34 9.61 -4.96 -16.97
C ILE A 34 10.35 -3.64 -17.22
N GLU A 35 10.14 -3.00 -18.37
CA GLU A 35 10.77 -1.72 -18.67
C GLU A 35 10.22 -0.61 -17.78
N GLU A 36 8.91 -0.61 -17.52
CA GLU A 36 8.26 0.32 -16.59
C GLU A 36 8.78 0.15 -15.16
N HIS A 37 8.93 -1.10 -14.70
CA HIS A 37 9.55 -1.40 -13.41
C HIS A 37 10.98 -0.84 -13.34
N ASN A 38 11.81 -1.14 -14.34
CA ASN A 38 13.19 -0.66 -14.39
C ASN A 38 13.27 0.87 -14.49
N GLN A 39 12.31 1.51 -15.19
CA GLN A 39 12.20 2.97 -15.26
C GLN A 39 12.03 3.60 -13.87
N VAL A 40 11.17 3.02 -13.02
CA VAL A 40 10.97 3.51 -11.65
C VAL A 40 12.23 3.30 -10.80
N ARG A 41 12.93 2.18 -10.98
CA ARG A 41 14.19 1.91 -10.26
C ARG A 41 15.35 2.82 -10.70
N ALA A 42 15.40 3.19 -11.98
CA ALA A 42 16.52 3.94 -12.54
C ALA A 42 16.33 5.47 -12.52
N ALA A 43 15.09 5.95 -12.65
CA ALA A 43 14.82 7.38 -12.83
C ALA A 43 13.55 7.82 -12.12
N ALA A 44 12.42 7.95 -12.84
CA ALA A 44 11.13 8.33 -12.28
C ALA A 44 9.99 7.80 -13.14
N GLY A 45 8.89 7.42 -12.48
CA GLY A 45 7.65 7.03 -13.10
C GLY A 45 6.44 7.59 -12.35
N VAL A 46 5.33 7.80 -13.05
CA VAL A 46 4.06 8.24 -12.49
C VAL A 46 3.01 7.16 -12.62
N PHE A 47 2.31 6.92 -11.52
CA PHE A 47 1.17 6.02 -11.42
C PHE A 47 -0.10 6.83 -11.23
N ASP A 48 -1.11 6.59 -12.05
CA ASP A 48 -2.47 6.99 -11.69
C ASP A 48 -3.03 5.98 -10.66
N VAL A 49 -3.30 6.46 -9.48
CA VAL A 49 -3.91 5.68 -8.40
C VAL A 49 -5.21 6.32 -7.91
N SER A 50 -5.86 7.10 -8.80
CA SER A 50 -7.13 7.80 -8.50
C SER A 50 -8.31 6.85 -8.32
N HIS A 51 -8.16 5.56 -8.62
CA HIS A 51 -9.13 4.53 -8.26
C HIS A 51 -9.22 4.29 -6.75
N MET A 52 -8.20 4.67 -5.96
CA MET A 52 -8.25 4.59 -4.50
C MET A 52 -9.24 5.62 -3.95
N THR A 53 -9.85 5.29 -2.82
CA THR A 53 -10.88 6.14 -2.22
C THR A 53 -10.30 7.08 -1.17
N VAL A 54 -10.55 8.36 -1.33
CA VAL A 54 -10.21 9.39 -0.33
C VAL A 54 -11.41 9.66 0.56
N VAL A 55 -11.20 9.67 1.87
CA VAL A 55 -12.24 9.95 2.87
C VAL A 55 -11.73 11.02 3.83
N ASP A 56 -12.43 12.14 3.92
CA ASP A 56 -12.16 13.18 4.90
C ASP A 56 -12.98 12.91 6.19
N VAL A 57 -12.29 12.95 7.33
CA VAL A 57 -12.86 12.69 8.66
C VAL A 57 -12.71 13.94 9.50
N GLY A 58 -13.82 14.64 9.73
CA GLY A 58 -13.88 15.93 10.41
C GLY A 58 -14.67 15.89 11.72
N GLY A 59 -14.68 17.04 12.43
CA GLY A 59 -15.41 17.24 13.67
C GLY A 59 -14.58 17.03 14.93
N ASP A 60 -15.09 17.54 16.06
CA ASP A 60 -14.39 17.52 17.37
C ASP A 60 -14.12 16.10 17.90
N GLY A 61 -14.91 15.13 17.43
CA GLY A 61 -14.78 13.71 17.80
C GLY A 61 -13.87 12.90 16.89
N ALA A 62 -13.35 13.45 15.78
CA ALA A 62 -12.64 12.72 14.74
C ALA A 62 -11.41 11.94 15.26
N GLU A 63 -10.60 12.53 16.15
CA GLU A 63 -9.46 11.83 16.74
C GLU A 63 -9.89 10.66 17.62
N LYS A 64 -10.89 10.85 18.47
CA LYS A 64 -11.42 9.77 19.34
C LYS A 64 -12.04 8.65 18.52
N TYR A 65 -12.76 8.99 17.48
CA TYR A 65 -13.38 8.05 16.56
C TYR A 65 -12.33 7.20 15.85
N LEU A 66 -11.32 7.81 15.20
CA LEU A 66 -10.28 7.07 14.51
C LEU A 66 -9.40 6.25 15.47
N ARG A 67 -9.21 6.70 16.70
CA ARG A 67 -8.55 5.91 17.74
C ARG A 67 -9.31 4.66 18.12
N TYR A 68 -10.64 4.69 18.02
CA TYR A 68 -11.52 3.54 18.24
C TYR A 68 -11.60 2.64 17.00
N LEU A 69 -11.68 3.22 15.80
CA LEU A 69 -11.86 2.51 14.54
C LEU A 69 -10.62 1.71 14.11
N LEU A 70 -9.42 2.25 14.33
CA LEU A 70 -8.17 1.77 13.73
C LEU A 70 -7.27 1.06 14.74
N ALA A 71 -6.52 0.07 14.27
CA ALA A 71 -5.55 -0.66 15.08
C ALA A 71 -4.38 0.21 15.54
N ASN A 72 -3.91 1.13 14.69
CA ASN A 72 -2.87 2.11 15.06
C ASN A 72 -3.49 3.32 15.77
N ASP A 73 -2.69 4.06 16.53
CA ASP A 73 -3.17 5.22 17.27
C ASP A 73 -2.89 6.53 16.53
N VAL A 74 -3.95 7.15 15.99
CA VAL A 74 -3.86 8.45 15.31
C VAL A 74 -3.47 9.60 16.24
N ALA A 75 -3.55 9.43 17.56
CA ALA A 75 -3.04 10.41 18.53
C ALA A 75 -1.52 10.64 18.41
N LYS A 76 -0.78 9.76 17.74
CA LYS A 76 0.63 9.97 17.35
C LYS A 76 0.82 11.10 16.33
N LEU A 77 -0.24 11.45 15.59
CA LEU A 77 -0.22 12.46 14.53
C LEU A 77 -0.42 13.88 15.10
N LYS A 78 0.55 14.37 15.88
CA LYS A 78 0.46 15.65 16.61
C LYS A 78 0.54 16.92 15.74
N LYS A 79 0.95 16.81 14.48
CA LYS A 79 1.13 17.95 13.56
C LYS A 79 0.47 17.67 12.22
N VAL A 80 -0.10 18.69 11.61
CA VAL A 80 -0.57 18.67 10.23
C VAL A 80 0.50 18.12 9.30
N GLY A 81 0.10 17.33 8.33
CA GLY A 81 0.98 16.64 7.38
C GLY A 81 1.59 15.33 7.89
N ARG A 82 1.44 14.96 9.18
CA ARG A 82 1.90 13.63 9.62
C ARG A 82 0.97 12.55 9.12
N ALA A 83 1.59 11.41 8.76
CA ALA A 83 0.88 10.21 8.31
C ALA A 83 1.20 9.00 9.17
N LEU A 84 0.29 8.03 9.18
CA LEU A 84 0.52 6.67 9.66
C LEU A 84 -0.21 5.64 8.78
N TYR A 85 0.34 4.44 8.76
CA TYR A 85 -0.29 3.26 8.16
C TYR A 85 -0.96 2.44 9.26
N SER A 86 -2.15 1.93 8.97
CA SER A 86 -2.95 1.17 9.94
C SER A 86 -3.79 0.10 9.26
N ALA A 87 -4.06 -0.99 9.97
CA ALA A 87 -5.19 -1.84 9.67
C ALA A 87 -6.49 -1.23 10.26
N MET A 88 -7.60 -1.40 9.54
CA MET A 88 -8.96 -1.32 10.03
C MET A 88 -9.47 -2.75 10.24
N LEU A 89 -9.99 -3.07 11.43
CA LEU A 89 -10.28 -4.43 11.85
C LEU A 89 -11.78 -4.70 12.02
N ASN A 90 -12.17 -5.96 11.88
CA ASN A 90 -13.42 -6.47 12.40
C ASN A 90 -13.29 -6.82 13.90
N HIS A 91 -14.40 -7.23 14.53
CA HIS A 91 -14.41 -7.58 15.96
C HIS A 91 -13.58 -8.83 16.30
N ASP A 92 -13.38 -9.71 15.33
CA ASP A 92 -12.58 -10.96 15.46
C ASP A 92 -11.09 -10.72 15.20
N GLY A 93 -10.67 -9.46 14.97
CA GLY A 93 -9.29 -9.08 14.73
C GLY A 93 -8.79 -9.36 13.32
N GLY A 94 -9.68 -9.69 12.38
CA GLY A 94 -9.38 -9.80 10.96
C GLY A 94 -9.29 -8.42 10.28
N ILE A 95 -8.49 -8.32 9.23
CA ILE A 95 -8.21 -7.07 8.53
C ILE A 95 -9.32 -6.79 7.51
N LEU A 96 -10.14 -5.77 7.78
CA LEU A 96 -11.14 -5.28 6.82
C LEU A 96 -10.47 -4.55 5.67
N ASP A 97 -9.49 -3.72 5.98
CA ASP A 97 -8.65 -3.01 5.00
C ASP A 97 -7.36 -2.52 5.65
N ASP A 98 -6.37 -2.24 4.81
CA ASP A 98 -5.17 -1.49 5.17
C ASP A 98 -5.23 -0.10 4.54
N LEU A 99 -4.85 0.91 5.31
CA LEU A 99 -5.06 2.30 4.92
C LEU A 99 -3.98 3.22 5.45
N ILE A 100 -3.87 4.39 4.82
CA ILE A 100 -3.03 5.47 5.31
C ILE A 100 -3.89 6.62 5.83
N VAL A 101 -3.49 7.19 6.97
CA VAL A 101 -4.15 8.34 7.60
C VAL A 101 -3.19 9.51 7.62
N TYR A 102 -3.66 10.67 7.16
CA TYR A 102 -2.95 11.94 7.23
C TYR A 102 -3.64 12.88 8.22
N ARG A 103 -2.88 13.57 9.05
CA ARG A 103 -3.38 14.69 9.84
C ARG A 103 -3.51 15.92 8.94
N MET A 104 -4.72 16.43 8.82
CA MET A 104 -5.05 17.62 8.04
C MET A 104 -5.38 18.80 8.96
N SER A 105 -5.44 19.99 8.40
CA SER A 105 -5.86 21.21 9.14
C SER A 105 -7.29 21.13 9.65
N PHE A 106 -8.19 20.45 8.91
CA PHE A 106 -9.61 20.25 9.25
C PHE A 106 -9.89 18.99 10.08
N GLY A 107 -8.92 18.09 10.27
CA GLY A 107 -9.11 16.79 10.92
C GLY A 107 -8.16 15.72 10.37
N PHE A 108 -8.70 14.75 9.64
CA PHE A 108 -7.91 13.67 9.04
C PHE A 108 -8.38 13.37 7.62
N ARG A 109 -7.45 12.93 6.79
CA ARG A 109 -7.71 12.32 5.48
C ARG A 109 -7.27 10.89 5.52
N VAL A 110 -8.14 9.98 5.09
CA VAL A 110 -7.89 8.54 5.02
C VAL A 110 -7.92 8.13 3.56
N VAL A 111 -6.96 7.31 3.14
CA VAL A 111 -6.95 6.69 1.80
C VAL A 111 -7.11 5.20 1.98
N ILE A 112 -8.17 4.62 1.41
CA ILE A 112 -8.55 3.22 1.47
C ILE A 112 -8.49 2.55 0.09
N ASN A 113 -8.45 1.23 0.06
CA ASN A 113 -8.41 0.47 -1.20
C ASN A 113 -9.74 0.55 -1.97
N CYS A 114 -9.67 0.55 -3.29
CA CYS A 114 -10.86 0.64 -4.15
C CYS A 114 -11.75 -0.61 -4.08
N ALA A 115 -11.14 -1.80 -3.96
CA ALA A 115 -11.88 -3.07 -3.90
C ALA A 115 -12.74 -3.19 -2.65
N THR A 116 -12.34 -2.56 -1.56
CA THR A 116 -13.01 -2.59 -0.25
C THR A 116 -13.92 -1.39 -0.02
N ARG A 117 -13.91 -0.38 -0.92
CA ARG A 117 -14.59 0.92 -0.78
C ARG A 117 -15.98 0.84 -0.16
N ALA A 118 -16.87 0.04 -0.74
CA ALA A 118 -18.27 -0.01 -0.28
C ALA A 118 -18.41 -0.63 1.12
N LYS A 119 -17.59 -1.61 1.44
CA LYS A 119 -17.51 -2.26 2.75
C LYS A 119 -16.95 -1.30 3.79
N ASP A 120 -15.86 -0.65 3.47
CA ASP A 120 -15.13 0.22 4.38
C ASP A 120 -15.93 1.48 4.73
N LEU A 121 -16.51 2.16 3.74
CA LEU A 121 -17.39 3.31 3.98
C LEU A 121 -18.58 2.93 4.86
N ARG A 122 -19.19 1.77 4.60
CA ARG A 122 -20.29 1.26 5.44
C ARG A 122 -19.83 1.02 6.87
N TRP A 123 -18.68 0.38 7.06
CA TRP A 123 -18.11 0.11 8.37
C TRP A 123 -17.77 1.40 9.10
N MET A 124 -17.09 2.33 8.45
CA MET A 124 -16.78 3.65 9.01
C MET A 124 -18.04 4.37 9.47
N ILE A 125 -19.08 4.44 8.63
CA ILE A 125 -20.34 5.11 8.97
C ILE A 125 -21.06 4.40 10.13
N GLN A 126 -21.12 3.08 10.14
CA GLN A 126 -21.77 2.30 11.22
C GLN A 126 -21.10 2.49 12.60
N LYS A 127 -19.83 2.87 12.63
CA LYS A 127 -19.07 3.05 13.89
C LYS A 127 -19.00 4.50 14.36
N THR A 128 -19.78 5.41 13.79
CA THR A 128 -19.81 6.82 14.20
C THR A 128 -20.66 7.08 15.45
N ASP A 129 -21.48 6.11 15.86
CA ASP A 129 -22.38 6.29 17.01
C ASP A 129 -21.60 6.66 18.28
N GLY A 130 -22.08 7.69 18.98
CA GLY A 130 -21.41 8.25 20.15
C GLY A 130 -20.24 9.21 19.86
N PHE A 131 -19.90 9.45 18.59
CA PHE A 131 -18.84 10.38 18.19
C PHE A 131 -19.42 11.58 17.42
N ARG A 132 -18.93 12.78 17.72
CA ARG A 132 -19.22 14.00 16.92
C ARG A 132 -18.25 14.08 15.76
N VAL A 133 -18.52 13.30 14.71
CA VAL A 133 -17.65 13.12 13.55
C VAL A 133 -18.44 13.22 12.25
N SER A 134 -17.85 13.79 11.22
CA SER A 134 -18.31 13.73 9.84
C SER A 134 -17.38 12.82 9.03
N ILE A 135 -17.99 11.97 8.20
CA ILE A 135 -17.29 11.10 7.24
C ILE A 135 -17.72 11.56 5.86
N GLU A 136 -16.79 12.03 5.06
CA GLU A 136 -17.05 12.54 3.72
C GLU A 136 -16.15 11.85 2.70
N GLU A 137 -16.74 11.08 1.80
CA GLU A 137 -16.02 10.58 0.64
C GLU A 137 -15.73 11.71 -0.34
N ARG A 138 -14.52 11.72 -0.92
CA ARG A 138 -14.02 12.78 -1.80
C ARG A 138 -13.77 12.24 -3.21
N PRO A 139 -14.84 11.94 -3.97
CA PRO A 139 -14.70 11.49 -5.36
C PRO A 139 -14.20 12.57 -6.32
N ASP A 140 -14.21 13.83 -5.87
CA ASP A 140 -13.71 15.01 -6.58
C ASP A 140 -12.17 15.12 -6.58
N LEU A 141 -11.45 14.18 -5.92
CA LEU A 141 -10.00 14.20 -5.80
C LEU A 141 -9.35 13.08 -6.64
N ALA A 142 -8.30 13.45 -7.36
CA ALA A 142 -7.40 12.51 -8.02
C ALA A 142 -6.17 12.23 -7.14
N ILE A 143 -5.54 11.07 -7.37
CA ILE A 143 -4.29 10.70 -6.71
C ILE A 143 -3.26 10.29 -7.77
N LEU A 144 -2.13 11.00 -7.83
CA LEU A 144 -0.97 10.60 -8.61
C LEU A 144 0.22 10.30 -7.71
N ALA A 145 0.89 9.17 -7.95
CA ALA A 145 2.11 8.80 -7.26
C ALA A 145 3.31 8.91 -8.24
N VAL A 146 4.31 9.70 -7.89
CA VAL A 146 5.54 9.87 -8.69
C VAL A 146 6.71 9.31 -7.90
N HIS A 147 7.28 8.19 -8.37
CA HIS A 147 8.29 7.43 -7.64
C HIS A 147 9.54 7.19 -8.47
N GLY A 148 10.67 7.02 -7.79
CA GLY A 148 12.00 6.76 -8.35
C GLY A 148 13.06 7.71 -7.79
N PRO A 149 14.35 7.42 -7.99
CA PRO A 149 15.45 8.22 -7.44
C PRO A 149 15.46 9.68 -7.91
N GLU A 150 14.95 9.98 -9.10
CA GLU A 150 14.89 11.34 -9.65
C GLU A 150 13.50 12.01 -9.43
N SER A 151 12.53 11.32 -8.85
CA SER A 151 11.13 11.75 -8.80
C SER A 151 10.94 13.10 -8.12
N ILE A 152 11.57 13.32 -6.96
CA ILE A 152 11.40 14.53 -6.17
C ILE A 152 11.98 15.76 -6.90
N GLU A 153 13.18 15.65 -7.47
CA GLU A 153 13.81 16.75 -8.18
C GLU A 153 13.04 17.10 -9.46
N LYS A 154 12.69 16.10 -10.29
CA LYS A 154 11.88 16.33 -11.50
C LYS A 154 10.55 17.00 -11.20
N VAL A 155 9.86 16.59 -10.13
CA VAL A 155 8.64 17.26 -9.68
C VAL A 155 8.92 18.69 -9.23
N CYS A 156 9.98 18.92 -8.48
CA CYS A 156 10.34 20.25 -8.03
C CYS A 156 10.69 21.21 -9.17
N ASP A 157 11.18 20.68 -10.29
CA ASP A 157 11.54 21.50 -11.47
C ASP A 157 10.30 21.95 -12.27
N ILE A 158 9.18 21.23 -12.17
CA ILE A 158 7.91 21.61 -12.84
C ILE A 158 6.96 22.42 -11.96
N LEU A 159 7.20 22.43 -10.66
CA LEU A 159 6.48 23.27 -9.69
C LEU A 159 7.24 24.59 -9.50
N SER A 160 6.58 25.59 -8.95
CA SER A 160 7.17 26.90 -8.72
C SER A 160 6.86 27.41 -7.32
N GLY A 161 7.60 28.42 -6.88
CA GLY A 161 7.33 29.12 -5.62
C GLY A 161 7.99 28.49 -4.39
N ASP A 162 7.53 28.92 -3.21
CA ASP A 162 8.06 28.46 -1.92
C ASP A 162 7.61 27.04 -1.56
N GLU A 163 6.59 26.52 -2.25
CA GLU A 163 6.07 25.14 -2.12
C GLU A 163 7.15 24.10 -2.41
N VAL A 164 7.99 24.34 -3.43
CA VAL A 164 9.12 23.49 -3.79
C VAL A 164 10.06 23.30 -2.60
N LYS A 165 10.34 24.35 -1.84
CA LYS A 165 11.19 24.27 -0.64
C LYS A 165 10.55 23.40 0.45
N LYS A 166 9.21 23.44 0.58
CA LYS A 166 8.48 22.60 1.53
C LYS A 166 8.54 21.13 1.10
N ILE A 167 8.32 20.85 -0.18
CA ILE A 167 8.35 19.47 -0.75
C ILE A 167 9.75 18.83 -0.60
N ARG A 168 10.81 19.55 -0.97
CA ARG A 168 12.21 19.05 -0.82
C ARG A 168 12.58 18.68 0.62
N LYS A 169 11.95 19.33 1.62
CA LYS A 169 12.19 19.08 3.05
C LYS A 169 11.30 17.99 3.65
N LEU A 170 10.34 17.46 2.88
CA LEU A 170 9.46 16.42 3.39
C LEU A 170 10.27 15.17 3.79
N LYS A 171 9.99 14.67 4.98
CA LYS A 171 10.48 13.37 5.45
C LYS A 171 9.46 12.28 5.15
N TYR A 172 9.86 11.02 5.18
CA TYR A 172 8.94 9.91 5.05
C TYR A 172 7.78 10.01 6.06
N PHE A 173 6.59 9.62 5.61
CA PHE A 173 5.33 9.75 6.35
C PHE A 173 5.06 11.20 6.79
N ARG A 174 5.36 12.15 5.88
CA ARG A 174 5.03 13.57 6.02
C ARG A 174 4.43 14.08 4.73
N GLY A 175 3.45 14.96 4.87
CA GLY A 175 2.87 15.73 3.79
C GLY A 175 2.76 17.20 4.12
N VAL A 176 2.36 17.97 3.14
CA VAL A 176 2.11 19.42 3.23
C VAL A 176 0.88 19.78 2.42
N GLU A 177 0.04 20.63 3.00
CA GLU A 177 -1.07 21.27 2.29
C GLU A 177 -0.51 22.45 1.48
N ILE A 178 -0.84 22.48 0.19
CA ILE A 178 -0.44 23.53 -0.77
C ILE A 178 -1.70 23.93 -1.54
N ASP A 179 -2.31 25.02 -1.15
CA ASP A 179 -3.60 25.46 -1.67
C ASP A 179 -4.66 24.33 -1.61
N ARG A 180 -5.11 23.84 -2.75
CA ARG A 180 -6.06 22.73 -2.86
C ARG A 180 -5.39 21.35 -2.93
N TRP A 181 -4.06 21.29 -2.97
CA TRP A 181 -3.29 20.08 -3.09
C TRP A 181 -2.79 19.60 -1.73
N PHE A 182 -2.70 18.31 -1.58
CA PHE A 182 -1.94 17.69 -0.50
C PHE A 182 -0.84 16.83 -1.10
N VAL A 183 0.41 17.12 -0.75
CA VAL A 183 1.59 16.40 -1.25
C VAL A 183 2.25 15.65 -0.10
N ALA A 184 2.38 14.34 -0.20
CA ALA A 184 2.95 13.50 0.83
C ALA A 184 4.17 12.73 0.33
N ARG A 185 5.16 12.54 1.20
CA ARG A 185 6.29 11.63 0.96
C ARG A 185 5.95 10.25 1.51
N THR A 186 5.07 9.57 0.80
CA THR A 186 4.58 8.21 1.00
C THR A 186 4.70 7.44 -0.30
N GLY A 187 4.39 6.16 -0.32
CA GLY A 187 4.39 5.36 -1.54
C GLY A 187 4.50 3.87 -1.32
N TYR A 188 4.41 3.13 -2.42
CA TYR A 188 4.19 1.68 -2.47
C TYR A 188 5.23 0.94 -3.31
N THR A 189 6.44 1.51 -3.55
CA THR A 189 7.44 0.95 -4.46
C THR A 189 8.78 0.61 -3.81
N GLY A 190 8.99 1.07 -2.58
CA GLY A 190 10.31 0.97 -1.95
C GLY A 190 11.33 2.00 -2.45
N GLU A 191 10.94 2.89 -3.38
CA GLU A 191 11.73 4.02 -3.84
C GLU A 191 11.36 5.31 -3.11
N GLN A 192 12.13 6.36 -3.35
CA GLN A 192 11.73 7.71 -3.03
C GLN A 192 10.53 8.11 -3.88
N GLY A 193 9.71 9.01 -3.37
CA GLY A 193 8.59 9.50 -4.16
C GLY A 193 7.67 10.42 -3.40
N LEU A 194 6.69 10.89 -4.13
CA LEU A 194 5.64 11.79 -3.66
C LEU A 194 4.29 11.26 -4.14
N GLU A 195 3.29 11.36 -3.29
CA GLU A 195 1.88 11.15 -3.63
C GLU A 195 1.16 12.49 -3.57
N PHE A 196 0.39 12.79 -4.60
CA PHE A 196 -0.35 14.02 -4.79
C PHE A 196 -1.84 13.69 -4.71
N ILE A 197 -2.56 14.34 -3.81
CA ILE A 197 -4.02 14.29 -3.70
C ILE A 197 -4.51 15.69 -3.99
N PHE A 198 -5.30 15.86 -5.06
CA PHE A 198 -5.69 17.15 -5.58
C PHE A 198 -6.99 17.07 -6.39
N PRO A 199 -7.64 18.23 -6.70
CA PRO A 199 -8.87 18.24 -7.48
C PRO A 199 -8.72 17.54 -8.84
N GLU A 200 -9.65 16.64 -9.18
CA GLU A 200 -9.58 15.82 -10.40
C GLU A 200 -9.54 16.63 -11.70
N GLU A 201 -10.15 17.82 -11.71
CA GLU A 201 -10.14 18.72 -12.87
C GLU A 201 -8.72 19.22 -13.22
N GLU A 202 -7.78 19.16 -12.28
CA GLU A 202 -6.37 19.53 -12.48
C GLU A 202 -5.49 18.38 -12.99
N ALA A 203 -6.00 17.12 -12.94
CA ALA A 203 -5.23 15.92 -13.23
C ALA A 203 -4.63 15.90 -14.63
N SER A 204 -5.42 16.28 -15.66
CA SER A 204 -4.97 16.31 -17.04
C SER A 204 -3.79 17.26 -17.27
N ASN A 205 -3.87 18.47 -16.70
CA ASN A 205 -2.78 19.47 -16.81
C ASN A 205 -1.52 19.03 -16.07
N PHE A 206 -1.67 18.46 -14.86
CA PHE A 206 -0.52 17.99 -14.10
C PHE A 206 0.15 16.79 -14.77
N TRP A 207 -0.64 15.85 -15.30
CA TRP A 207 -0.13 14.74 -16.10
C TRP A 207 0.73 15.22 -17.28
N ASP A 208 0.25 16.20 -18.05
CA ASP A 208 0.99 16.73 -19.21
C ASP A 208 2.32 17.37 -18.79
N LYS A 209 2.35 18.08 -17.68
CA LYS A 209 3.60 18.63 -17.11
C LYS A 209 4.59 17.52 -16.71
N LEU A 210 4.10 16.43 -16.09
CA LEU A 210 4.93 15.29 -15.72
C LEU A 210 5.51 14.60 -16.98
N MET A 211 4.69 14.40 -18.01
CA MET A 211 5.15 13.84 -19.29
C MET A 211 6.20 14.73 -19.97
N ALA A 212 5.98 16.05 -20.00
CA ALA A 212 6.92 17.02 -20.56
C ALA A 212 8.27 17.04 -19.81
N ALA A 213 8.29 16.74 -18.51
CA ALA A 213 9.48 16.60 -17.68
C ALA A 213 10.19 15.22 -17.87
N GLY A 214 9.68 14.38 -18.77
CA GLY A 214 10.25 13.06 -19.05
C GLY A 214 9.97 12.01 -17.97
N ILE A 215 8.98 12.22 -17.10
CA ILE A 215 8.48 11.21 -16.17
C ILE A 215 7.58 10.26 -16.98
N LYS A 216 7.87 8.97 -16.93
CA LYS A 216 7.15 7.99 -17.73
C LYS A 216 5.90 7.47 -17.02
N PRO A 217 4.80 7.18 -17.75
CA PRO A 217 3.63 6.54 -17.18
C PRO A 217 3.93 5.08 -16.84
N ILE A 218 3.39 4.63 -15.71
CA ILE A 218 3.65 3.29 -15.16
C ILE A 218 2.31 2.62 -14.84
N GLY A 219 2.12 1.40 -15.34
CA GLY A 219 0.90 0.63 -15.13
C GLY A 219 0.91 -0.22 -13.84
N LEU A 220 -0.27 -0.79 -13.55
CA LEU A 220 -0.49 -1.62 -12.36
C LEU A 220 0.41 -2.87 -12.31
N GLY A 221 0.81 -3.42 -13.47
CA GLY A 221 1.69 -4.58 -13.52
C GLY A 221 3.08 -4.28 -12.93
N ALA A 222 3.67 -3.14 -13.28
CA ALA A 222 4.93 -2.70 -12.69
C ALA A 222 4.75 -2.28 -11.22
N ARG A 223 3.60 -1.63 -10.87
CA ARG A 223 3.27 -1.32 -9.47
C ARG A 223 3.28 -2.57 -8.60
N ASP A 224 2.73 -3.69 -9.08
CA ASP A 224 2.68 -4.95 -8.34
C ASP A 224 4.08 -5.56 -8.14
N THR A 225 4.91 -5.62 -9.17
CA THR A 225 6.28 -6.13 -9.00
C THR A 225 7.14 -5.24 -8.10
N LEU A 226 6.95 -3.92 -8.13
CA LEU A 226 7.65 -2.96 -7.28
C LEU A 226 7.24 -3.10 -5.81
N ARG A 227 5.93 -3.19 -5.51
CA ARG A 227 5.45 -3.36 -4.14
C ARG A 227 5.91 -4.70 -3.55
N LEU A 228 5.88 -5.78 -4.36
CA LEU A 228 6.33 -7.09 -3.94
C LEU A 228 7.83 -7.08 -3.60
N GLU A 229 8.67 -6.47 -4.44
CA GLU A 229 10.08 -6.26 -4.12
C GLU A 229 10.29 -5.45 -2.83
N ALA A 230 9.42 -4.48 -2.57
CA ALA A 230 9.45 -3.70 -1.34
C ALA A 230 8.94 -4.48 -0.10
N GLY A 231 8.34 -5.66 -0.30
CA GLY A 231 7.74 -6.49 0.74
C GLY A 231 6.47 -5.88 1.32
N MET A 232 5.70 -5.15 0.51
CA MET A 232 4.44 -4.53 0.91
C MET A 232 3.26 -5.42 0.54
N ASN A 233 2.32 -5.56 1.46
CA ASN A 233 1.13 -6.39 1.30
C ASN A 233 0.20 -5.85 0.21
N LEU A 234 -0.56 -6.75 -0.39
CA LEU A 234 -1.70 -6.45 -1.26
C LEU A 234 -2.96 -7.03 -0.60
N TYR A 235 -3.92 -6.17 -0.28
CA TYR A 235 -5.20 -6.60 0.28
C TYR A 235 -5.94 -7.54 -0.67
N GLY A 236 -6.57 -8.59 -0.12
CA GLY A 236 -7.23 -9.65 -0.88
C GLY A 236 -6.31 -10.81 -1.28
N HIS A 237 -4.98 -10.63 -1.19
CA HIS A 237 -3.97 -11.65 -1.46
C HIS A 237 -3.16 -11.99 -0.20
N ASP A 238 -2.43 -11.01 0.34
CA ASP A 238 -1.57 -11.21 1.51
C ASP A 238 -2.32 -11.08 2.85
N MET A 239 -3.50 -10.51 2.83
CA MET A 239 -4.38 -10.35 3.99
C MET A 239 -5.82 -10.11 3.58
N ASP A 240 -6.75 -10.48 4.47
CA ASP A 240 -8.19 -10.35 4.32
C ASP A 240 -8.89 -10.29 5.70
N GLU A 241 -10.23 -10.40 5.68
CA GLU A 241 -11.07 -10.36 6.89
C GLU A 241 -10.86 -11.53 7.86
N THR A 242 -10.18 -12.60 7.43
CA THR A 242 -9.85 -13.76 8.26
C THR A 242 -8.42 -13.72 8.78
N THR A 243 -7.63 -12.78 8.29
CA THR A 243 -6.20 -12.66 8.57
C THR A 243 -5.95 -11.66 9.71
N SER A 244 -5.27 -12.11 10.76
CA SER A 244 -4.79 -11.23 11.82
C SER A 244 -3.61 -10.37 11.35
N PRO A 245 -3.47 -9.10 11.78
CA PRO A 245 -2.26 -8.31 11.56
C PRO A 245 -0.96 -9.03 11.97
N LEU A 246 -1.03 -9.92 12.95
CA LEU A 246 0.10 -10.73 13.42
C LEU A 246 0.57 -11.76 12.38
N ALA A 247 -0.33 -12.18 11.49
CA ALA A 247 -0.05 -13.13 10.40
C ALA A 247 0.20 -12.44 9.05
N ALA A 248 0.19 -11.10 9.03
CA ALA A 248 0.35 -10.27 7.84
C ALA A 248 1.55 -9.31 7.94
N ASN A 249 2.48 -9.55 8.86
CA ASN A 249 3.63 -8.67 9.12
C ASN A 249 3.23 -7.20 9.42
N MET A 250 2.06 -7.02 10.07
CA MET A 250 1.51 -5.71 10.44
C MET A 250 1.43 -5.49 11.96
N ASP A 251 1.98 -6.37 12.78
CA ASP A 251 1.93 -6.31 14.24
C ASP A 251 2.49 -4.98 14.79
N GLN A 252 3.54 -4.47 14.20
CA GLN A 252 4.14 -3.17 14.56
C GLN A 252 3.23 -1.96 14.28
N THR A 253 2.17 -2.13 13.48
CA THR A 253 1.16 -1.08 13.24
C THR A 253 0.05 -1.09 14.29
N VAL A 254 -0.04 -2.14 15.13
CA VAL A 254 -1.03 -2.23 16.21
C VAL A 254 -0.51 -1.50 17.45
N ALA A 255 -1.22 -0.47 17.86
CA ALA A 255 -0.87 0.30 19.05
C ALA A 255 -1.67 -0.19 20.26
N TYR A 256 -1.10 -1.07 21.06
CA TYR A 256 -1.72 -1.54 22.31
C TYR A 256 -1.65 -0.51 23.44
N GLU A 257 -0.68 0.40 23.35
CA GLU A 257 -0.53 1.50 24.31
C GLU A 257 -1.16 2.81 23.82
N PRO A 258 -1.71 3.63 24.72
CA PRO A 258 -1.84 3.37 26.18
C PRO A 258 -2.82 2.22 26.46
N ALA A 259 -2.63 1.50 27.58
CA ALA A 259 -3.37 0.26 27.88
C ALA A 259 -4.90 0.45 28.00
N ASP A 260 -5.34 1.65 28.40
CA ASP A 260 -6.75 2.05 28.50
C ASP A 260 -7.38 2.45 27.15
N ARG A 261 -6.59 2.50 26.06
CA ARG A 261 -7.12 2.74 24.73
C ARG A 261 -7.91 1.53 24.27
N GLU A 262 -9.17 1.74 23.95
CA GLU A 262 -10.02 0.73 23.29
C GLU A 262 -10.09 0.99 21.79
N PHE A 263 -9.99 -0.11 21.01
CA PHE A 263 -10.21 -0.11 19.57
C PHE A 263 -10.85 -1.41 19.09
N ILE A 264 -11.52 -1.37 17.95
CA ILE A 264 -12.22 -2.52 17.38
C ILE A 264 -11.21 -3.64 17.11
N GLY A 265 -11.50 -4.86 17.59
CA GLY A 265 -10.63 -6.02 17.44
C GLY A 265 -9.54 -6.19 18.50
N LYS A 266 -9.34 -5.22 19.43
CA LYS A 266 -8.30 -5.30 20.46
C LYS A 266 -8.38 -6.58 21.30
N PRO A 267 -9.55 -7.01 21.85
CA PRO A 267 -9.64 -8.25 22.64
C PRO A 267 -9.21 -9.48 21.83
N ALA A 268 -9.64 -9.57 20.57
CA ALA A 268 -9.25 -10.66 19.68
C ALA A 268 -7.75 -10.65 19.40
N LEU A 269 -7.14 -9.48 19.15
CA LEU A 269 -5.68 -9.39 18.93
C LEU A 269 -4.87 -9.77 20.16
N ILE A 270 -5.36 -9.51 21.38
CA ILE A 270 -4.71 -9.98 22.61
C ILE A 270 -4.73 -11.51 22.66
N ALA A 271 -5.86 -12.15 22.31
CA ALA A 271 -5.95 -13.61 22.21
C ALA A 271 -5.06 -14.16 21.08
N HIS A 272 -5.03 -13.50 19.92
CA HIS A 272 -4.14 -13.88 18.82
C HIS A 272 -2.66 -13.80 19.20
N LYS A 273 -2.27 -12.85 20.04
CA LYS A 273 -0.89 -12.77 20.54
C LYS A 273 -0.51 -14.00 21.35
N GLN A 274 -1.41 -14.47 22.23
CA GLN A 274 -1.19 -15.71 22.98
C GLN A 274 -1.09 -16.93 22.06
N LEU A 275 -1.92 -17.00 21.02
CA LEU A 275 -1.87 -18.06 20.01
C LEU A 275 -0.58 -18.01 19.20
N ARG A 276 -0.08 -16.81 18.86
CA ARG A 276 1.21 -16.64 18.19
C ARG A 276 2.37 -17.12 19.06
N ASP A 277 2.38 -16.74 20.33
CA ASP A 277 3.40 -17.17 21.30
C ASP A 277 3.39 -18.70 21.50
N ALA A 278 2.24 -19.34 21.32
CA ALA A 278 2.06 -20.80 21.32
C ALA A 278 2.34 -21.47 19.96
N GLY A 279 2.83 -20.73 18.95
CA GLY A 279 3.15 -21.25 17.63
C GLY A 279 1.94 -21.60 16.74
N LYS A 280 0.74 -21.12 17.09
CA LYS A 280 -0.52 -21.48 16.40
C LYS A 280 -0.97 -20.47 15.33
N ILE A 281 -0.30 -19.34 15.24
CA ILE A 281 -0.55 -18.34 14.17
C ILE A 281 0.64 -18.37 13.22
N PRO A 282 0.41 -18.52 11.90
CA PRO A 282 1.49 -18.48 10.93
C PRO A 282 2.09 -17.07 10.82
N GLU A 283 3.25 -16.99 10.22
CA GLU A 283 3.91 -15.72 9.89
C GLU A 283 3.98 -15.48 8.39
N LEU A 284 3.96 -14.21 7.98
CA LEU A 284 4.22 -13.81 6.61
C LEU A 284 5.72 -13.59 6.41
N VAL A 285 6.31 -14.36 5.52
CA VAL A 285 7.75 -14.30 5.18
C VAL A 285 7.96 -13.96 3.71
N GLY A 286 9.17 -13.57 3.39
CA GLY A 286 9.64 -13.54 2.00
C GLY A 286 10.23 -14.87 1.58
N LEU A 287 9.99 -15.28 0.34
CA LEU A 287 10.65 -16.43 -0.30
C LEU A 287 11.44 -15.97 -1.53
N VAL A 288 12.64 -16.53 -1.69
CA VAL A 288 13.49 -16.32 -2.87
C VAL A 288 13.76 -17.67 -3.53
N LEU A 289 13.37 -17.80 -4.80
CA LEU A 289 13.66 -18.98 -5.61
C LEU A 289 14.93 -18.72 -6.43
N GLU A 290 16.02 -19.38 -6.09
CA GLU A 290 17.31 -19.21 -6.78
C GLU A 290 17.44 -20.09 -8.02
N SER A 291 16.61 -21.14 -8.12
CA SER A 291 16.50 -22.00 -9.29
C SER A 291 15.55 -21.42 -10.35
N ARG A 292 15.47 -22.08 -11.51
CA ARG A 292 14.52 -21.72 -12.56
C ARG A 292 13.09 -22.01 -12.10
N GLY A 293 12.20 -21.06 -12.29
CA GLY A 293 10.78 -21.18 -11.96
C GLY A 293 10.16 -19.83 -11.66
N VAL A 294 8.84 -19.83 -11.45
CA VAL A 294 8.10 -18.62 -11.05
C VAL A 294 7.19 -18.99 -9.90
N LEU A 295 7.40 -18.31 -8.79
CA LEU A 295 6.52 -18.37 -7.63
C LEU A 295 5.22 -17.63 -7.93
N ARG A 296 4.09 -18.23 -7.58
CA ARG A 296 2.76 -17.69 -7.83
C ARG A 296 1.86 -17.90 -6.61
N GLU A 297 0.88 -17.02 -6.47
CA GLU A 297 -0.17 -17.16 -5.48
C GLU A 297 -0.81 -18.55 -5.51
N GLY A 298 -1.17 -19.07 -4.34
CA GLY A 298 -1.82 -20.35 -4.14
C GLY A 298 -0.90 -21.58 -4.21
N GLN A 299 0.38 -21.43 -4.56
CA GLN A 299 1.32 -22.54 -4.52
C GLN A 299 1.58 -23.00 -3.09
N LYS A 300 1.59 -24.31 -2.90
CA LYS A 300 1.89 -24.93 -1.61
C LYS A 300 3.36 -24.73 -1.25
N VAL A 301 3.58 -24.39 0.00
CA VAL A 301 4.92 -24.33 0.63
C VAL A 301 5.01 -25.45 1.66
N VAL A 302 5.98 -26.33 1.54
CA VAL A 302 6.25 -27.40 2.51
C VAL A 302 7.43 -26.94 3.38
N THR A 303 7.26 -26.94 4.70
CA THR A 303 8.31 -26.54 5.63
C THR A 303 8.61 -27.68 6.64
N ASP A 304 9.69 -27.52 7.38
CA ASP A 304 10.05 -28.41 8.50
C ASP A 304 9.00 -28.44 9.63
N LYS A 305 8.06 -27.49 9.66
CA LYS A 305 7.01 -27.37 10.69
C LYS A 305 5.59 -27.53 10.18
N GLY A 306 5.42 -27.82 8.91
CA GLY A 306 4.12 -28.02 8.29
C GLY A 306 3.96 -27.24 6.98
N ASP A 307 2.76 -27.27 6.46
CA ASP A 307 2.45 -26.66 5.17
C ASP A 307 2.10 -25.17 5.30
N GLY A 308 2.47 -24.41 4.29
CA GLY A 308 2.12 -23.02 4.09
C GLY A 308 1.63 -22.77 2.68
N VAL A 309 1.42 -21.50 2.33
CA VAL A 309 0.94 -21.07 1.02
C VAL A 309 1.57 -19.75 0.59
N ILE A 310 1.86 -19.62 -0.70
CA ILE A 310 2.25 -18.34 -1.30
C ILE A 310 1.01 -17.45 -1.42
N THR A 311 1.10 -16.24 -0.90
CA THR A 311 0.03 -15.23 -0.96
C THR A 311 0.23 -14.24 -2.11
N SER A 312 1.48 -13.90 -2.45
CA SER A 312 1.86 -13.10 -3.61
C SER A 312 3.17 -13.63 -4.18
N GLY A 313 3.28 -13.74 -5.50
CA GLY A 313 4.52 -14.23 -6.12
C GLY A 313 4.72 -13.74 -7.55
N SER A 314 5.92 -13.37 -7.89
CA SER A 314 6.30 -12.89 -9.23
C SER A 314 7.80 -13.03 -9.48
N PHE A 315 8.20 -12.81 -10.75
CA PHE A 315 9.58 -12.56 -11.09
C PHE A 315 9.98 -11.14 -10.68
N SER A 316 11.11 -11.00 -9.98
CA SER A 316 11.70 -9.71 -9.63
C SER A 316 12.61 -9.23 -10.76
N PRO A 317 12.26 -8.13 -11.46
CA PRO A 317 13.14 -7.56 -12.49
C PRO A 317 14.47 -7.04 -11.94
N THR A 318 14.49 -6.55 -10.69
CA THR A 318 15.72 -6.05 -10.04
C THR A 318 16.67 -7.20 -9.66
N LEU A 319 16.14 -8.25 -9.03
CA LEU A 319 16.95 -9.35 -8.48
C LEU A 319 17.26 -10.44 -9.51
N LYS A 320 16.50 -10.52 -10.62
CA LYS A 320 16.55 -11.60 -11.63
C LYS A 320 16.22 -12.99 -11.07
N HIS A 321 15.49 -13.04 -9.97
CA HIS A 321 14.96 -14.23 -9.32
C HIS A 321 13.46 -14.13 -9.16
N SER A 322 12.79 -15.27 -8.96
CA SER A 322 11.41 -15.23 -8.49
C SER A 322 11.35 -15.03 -6.98
N ILE A 323 10.48 -14.16 -6.55
CA ILE A 323 10.24 -13.84 -5.13
C ILE A 323 8.75 -14.00 -4.80
N ALA A 324 8.46 -14.24 -3.53
CA ALA A 324 7.09 -14.35 -3.05
C ALA A 324 6.95 -13.85 -1.61
N LEU A 325 5.74 -13.41 -1.26
CA LEU A 325 5.27 -13.42 0.12
C LEU A 325 4.54 -14.74 0.35
N ALA A 326 4.80 -15.37 1.48
CA ALA A 326 4.19 -16.64 1.85
C ALA A 326 3.81 -16.67 3.32
N ARG A 327 2.70 -17.29 3.62
CA ARG A 327 2.25 -17.54 4.99
C ARG A 327 2.62 -18.97 5.36
N ILE A 328 3.52 -19.11 6.33
CA ILE A 328 4.08 -20.40 6.75
C ILE A 328 4.00 -20.53 8.27
N PRO A 329 4.12 -21.77 8.83
CA PRO A 329 4.26 -21.94 10.28
C PRO A 329 5.41 -21.12 10.84
N ILE A 330 5.17 -20.49 12.01
CA ILE A 330 6.15 -19.61 12.65
C ILE A 330 7.47 -20.31 12.94
N SER A 331 8.58 -19.60 12.72
CA SER A 331 9.94 -20.10 12.94
C SER A 331 10.32 -21.33 12.10
N SER A 332 9.74 -21.50 10.91
CA SER A 332 10.22 -22.48 9.93
C SER A 332 11.63 -22.09 9.47
N GLU A 333 12.54 -23.09 9.41
CA GLU A 333 13.95 -22.88 9.06
C GLU A 333 14.24 -23.24 7.59
N SER A 334 13.42 -24.09 6.99
CA SER A 334 13.56 -24.52 5.61
C SER A 334 12.21 -24.64 4.92
N CYS A 335 12.20 -24.44 3.61
CA CYS A 335 11.00 -24.63 2.80
C CYS A 335 11.30 -25.09 1.39
N GLU A 336 10.34 -25.81 0.82
CA GLU A 336 10.24 -26.16 -0.59
C GLU A 336 8.89 -25.69 -1.12
N VAL A 337 8.85 -25.23 -2.36
CA VAL A 337 7.62 -24.83 -3.02
C VAL A 337 7.24 -25.86 -4.08
N ASP A 338 5.98 -26.24 -4.12
CA ASP A 338 5.46 -27.11 -5.18
C ASP A 338 5.34 -26.34 -6.50
N LEU A 339 6.28 -26.58 -7.39
CA LEU A 339 6.26 -26.08 -8.76
C LEU A 339 5.74 -27.16 -9.70
N ARG A 340 4.40 -27.26 -9.84
CA ARG A 340 3.73 -28.21 -10.75
C ARG A 340 4.07 -29.68 -10.43
N GLY A 341 4.03 -30.05 -9.16
CA GLY A 341 4.31 -31.41 -8.68
C GLY A 341 5.79 -31.69 -8.38
N THR A 342 6.66 -30.68 -8.50
CA THR A 342 8.07 -30.79 -8.14
C THR A 342 8.37 -29.88 -6.98
N LEU A 343 8.77 -30.44 -5.84
CA LEU A 343 9.24 -29.68 -4.68
C LEU A 343 10.60 -29.06 -5.03
N THR A 344 10.66 -27.73 -4.88
CA THR A 344 11.84 -26.95 -5.23
C THR A 344 12.20 -26.05 -4.03
N SER A 345 13.45 -26.16 -3.58
CA SER A 345 13.94 -25.39 -2.44
C SER A 345 13.86 -23.90 -2.70
N ALA A 346 13.35 -23.16 -1.70
CA ALA A 346 13.31 -21.71 -1.67
C ALA A 346 13.89 -21.21 -0.36
N ARG A 347 14.52 -20.04 -0.42
CA ARG A 347 15.12 -19.41 0.75
C ARG A 347 14.11 -18.53 1.47
N ILE A 348 13.94 -18.74 2.77
CA ILE A 348 13.14 -17.90 3.65
C ILE A 348 13.95 -16.63 3.99
N VAL A 349 13.34 -15.46 3.81
CA VAL A 349 13.92 -14.15 4.14
C VAL A 349 12.87 -13.26 4.80
N LYS A 350 13.28 -12.16 5.41
CA LYS A 350 12.33 -11.13 5.87
C LYS A 350 11.62 -10.51 4.66
N PRO A 351 10.31 -10.19 4.76
CA PRO A 351 9.54 -9.66 3.64
C PRO A 351 9.91 -8.20 3.31
N SER A 352 11.11 -8.02 2.78
CA SER A 352 11.61 -6.82 2.10
C SER A 352 12.79 -7.29 1.26
N PHE A 353 12.67 -7.18 -0.05
CA PHE A 353 13.67 -7.74 -0.96
C PHE A 353 14.55 -6.64 -1.54
N VAL A 354 13.94 -5.50 -1.89
CA VAL A 354 14.61 -4.36 -2.54
C VAL A 354 14.18 -3.05 -1.89
N ARG A 355 15.15 -2.20 -1.61
CA ARG A 355 14.95 -0.81 -1.17
C ARG A 355 15.90 0.10 -1.91
N PHE A 356 15.40 1.21 -2.48
CA PHE A 356 16.20 2.16 -3.27
C PHE A 356 17.04 1.47 -4.32
N GLY A 357 16.42 0.57 -5.10
CA GLY A 357 17.07 -0.22 -6.14
C GLY A 357 18.11 -1.24 -5.67
N LYS A 358 18.26 -1.46 -4.36
CA LYS A 358 19.28 -2.36 -3.79
C LYS A 358 18.62 -3.54 -3.08
N LYS A 359 19.20 -4.73 -3.28
CA LYS A 359 18.90 -5.93 -2.48
C LYS A 359 19.14 -5.64 -0.99
N VAL A 360 18.21 -6.05 -0.10
CA VAL A 360 18.28 -5.76 1.35
C VAL A 360 18.22 -7.01 2.24
N PHE A 361 18.24 -8.19 1.69
CA PHE A 361 18.37 -9.47 2.42
C PHE A 361 19.74 -10.09 2.14
N GLU A 362 20.23 -10.90 3.08
CA GLU A 362 21.48 -11.65 2.98
C GLU A 362 21.34 -12.93 2.18
#